data_b9c72241e7d60181adb07c06912460d3
#
_entry.id   b9c72241e7d60181adb07c06912460d3
#
_cell.length_a   1.000
_cell.length_b   1.000
_cell.length_c   1.000
_cell.angle_alpha   90.00
_cell.angle_beta   90.00
_cell.angle_gamma   90.00
#
_symmetry.space_group_name_H-M   'P 1'
#
loop_
_entity.id
_entity.type
_entity.pdbx_description
1 polymer ?
#
loop_
_entity_poly.entity_id
_entity_poly.type
_entity_poly.pdbx_seq_one_letter_code
_entity_poly.pdbx_strand_id
1 'polypeptide(L)'
;MGNLTEQELKELASQLSHPKGENGIATAKSMNVANDNMIRNVINQIDIFDTINILEIGPGNGLHINYLFEKNPNINYIGIDISELMVQDATELNSEFTNSGKAIFELTDGEIIEKENSSINAIFTVNTLYFWKNPKEYLQELFRVLKNDGQLILGFVPKSTMEKIPFTKYGFELYDNESVQNLLEEVGFKIEKTVSETEEVLSNTGDKKIRTFTVIKALKL
;
A
#
# COMPACT_ATOMS: atom_id res chain seq x y z
N MET A 1 -4.76 -27.12 -14.02
CA MET A 1 -4.27 -25.88 -14.65
C MET A 1 -2.75 -25.91 -14.61
N GLY A 2 -2.06 -25.54 -15.72
CA GLY A 2 -0.61 -25.61 -15.81
C GLY A 2 0.05 -24.63 -14.82
N ASN A 3 1.17 -25.03 -14.24
CA ASN A 3 2.01 -24.11 -13.48
C ASN A 3 2.53 -23.02 -14.44
N LEU A 4 2.53 -21.76 -14.00
CA LEU A 4 3.15 -20.66 -14.75
C LEU A 4 4.63 -20.99 -15.01
N THR A 5 5.09 -20.65 -16.19
CA THR A 5 6.52 -20.73 -16.55
C THR A 5 7.33 -19.72 -15.74
N GLU A 6 8.64 -19.89 -15.69
CA GLU A 6 9.53 -18.94 -15.02
C GLU A 6 9.40 -17.51 -15.61
N GLN A 7 9.23 -17.42 -16.94
CA GLN A 7 9.07 -16.13 -17.62
C GLN A 7 7.74 -15.44 -17.23
N GLU A 8 6.65 -16.19 -17.15
CA GLU A 8 5.35 -15.67 -16.70
C GLU A 8 5.37 -15.23 -15.23
N LEU A 9 6.11 -15.95 -14.36
CA LEU A 9 6.29 -15.56 -12.97
C LEU A 9 7.09 -14.25 -12.83
N LYS A 10 8.15 -14.06 -13.63
CA LYS A 10 8.93 -12.81 -13.68
C LYS A 10 8.10 -11.65 -14.18
N GLU A 11 7.33 -11.87 -15.25
CA GLU A 11 6.43 -10.84 -15.78
C GLU A 11 5.37 -10.44 -14.76
N LEU A 12 4.73 -11.42 -14.11
CA LEU A 12 3.75 -11.15 -13.04
C LEU A 12 4.38 -10.33 -11.90
N ALA A 13 5.56 -10.73 -11.44
CA ALA A 13 6.28 -10.01 -10.39
C ALA A 13 6.60 -8.57 -10.80
N SER A 14 7.01 -8.35 -12.05
CA SER A 14 7.25 -7.03 -12.62
C SER A 14 5.97 -6.18 -12.66
N GLN A 15 4.85 -6.75 -13.07
CA GLN A 15 3.56 -6.06 -13.11
C GLN A 15 3.00 -5.75 -11.71
N LEU A 16 3.31 -6.59 -10.71
CA LEU A 16 2.93 -6.32 -9.31
C LEU A 16 3.74 -5.19 -8.69
N SER A 17 5.01 -5.04 -9.07
CA SER A 17 5.87 -3.97 -8.56
C SER A 17 5.69 -2.65 -9.31
N HIS A 18 5.43 -2.69 -10.61
CA HIS A 18 5.34 -1.52 -11.47
C HIS A 18 4.42 -1.81 -12.67
N PRO A 19 3.10 -1.67 -12.50
CA PRO A 19 2.12 -1.96 -13.56
C PRO A 19 2.35 -1.13 -14.82
N LYS A 20 2.33 -1.78 -16.00
CA LYS A 20 2.51 -1.14 -17.33
C LYS A 20 1.62 -1.79 -18.38
N GLY A 21 1.10 -0.97 -19.30
CA GLY A 21 0.31 -1.43 -20.43
C GLY A 21 -0.96 -2.20 -20.03
N GLU A 22 -1.54 -2.95 -20.96
CA GLU A 22 -2.78 -3.71 -20.72
C GLU A 22 -2.67 -4.74 -19.60
N ASN A 23 -1.51 -5.40 -19.48
CA ASN A 23 -1.24 -6.34 -18.40
C ASN A 23 -1.23 -5.65 -17.03
N GLY A 24 -0.76 -4.40 -16.96
CA GLY A 24 -0.80 -3.58 -15.74
C GLY A 24 -2.23 -3.30 -15.28
N ILE A 25 -3.12 -2.92 -16.21
CA ILE A 25 -4.55 -2.71 -15.91
C ILE A 25 -5.19 -4.01 -15.41
N ALA A 26 -4.93 -5.13 -16.07
CA ALA A 26 -5.46 -6.43 -15.66
C ALA A 26 -4.95 -6.85 -14.27
N THR A 27 -3.67 -6.61 -13.98
CA THR A 27 -3.05 -6.89 -12.69
C THR A 27 -3.68 -6.02 -11.59
N ALA A 28 -3.82 -4.70 -11.82
CA ALA A 28 -4.45 -3.79 -10.87
C ALA A 28 -5.89 -4.22 -10.52
N LYS A 29 -6.71 -4.58 -11.52
CA LYS A 29 -8.07 -5.09 -11.30
C LYS A 29 -8.09 -6.36 -10.45
N SER A 30 -7.15 -7.29 -10.71
CA SER A 30 -7.03 -8.53 -9.92
C SER A 30 -6.62 -8.22 -8.47
N MET A 31 -5.68 -7.28 -8.28
CA MET A 31 -5.21 -6.88 -6.93
C MET A 31 -6.29 -6.16 -6.12
N ASN A 32 -7.16 -5.37 -6.74
CA ASN A 32 -8.29 -4.75 -6.04
C ASN A 32 -9.17 -5.80 -5.37
N VAL A 33 -9.49 -6.87 -6.08
CA VAL A 33 -10.32 -7.96 -5.52
C VAL A 33 -9.55 -8.73 -4.44
N ALA A 34 -8.29 -9.07 -4.72
CA ALA A 34 -7.48 -9.88 -3.82
C ALA A 34 -7.10 -9.15 -2.52
N ASN A 35 -6.98 -7.82 -2.56
CA ASN A 35 -6.51 -7.03 -1.42
C ASN A 35 -7.63 -6.23 -0.72
N ASP A 36 -8.89 -6.26 -1.19
CA ASP A 36 -9.98 -5.43 -0.66
C ASP A 36 -10.12 -5.54 0.87
N ASN A 37 -10.14 -6.76 1.40
CA ASN A 37 -10.26 -6.97 2.84
C ASN A 37 -9.05 -6.40 3.61
N MET A 38 -7.82 -6.63 3.13
CA MET A 38 -6.61 -6.09 3.77
C MET A 38 -6.59 -4.56 3.72
N ILE A 39 -6.95 -3.96 2.57
CA ILE A 39 -7.04 -2.50 2.41
C ILE A 39 -8.05 -1.91 3.39
N ARG A 40 -9.24 -2.50 3.50
CA ARG A 40 -10.26 -2.06 4.46
C ARG A 40 -9.77 -2.18 5.90
N ASN A 41 -9.05 -3.27 6.23
CA ASN A 41 -8.46 -3.43 7.55
C ASN A 41 -7.44 -2.34 7.85
N VAL A 42 -6.58 -1.99 6.90
CA VAL A 42 -5.62 -0.89 7.03
C VAL A 42 -6.34 0.45 7.23
N ILE A 43 -7.30 0.79 6.37
CA ILE A 43 -8.09 2.02 6.48
C ILE A 43 -8.84 2.11 7.82
N ASN A 44 -9.31 0.98 8.35
CA ASN A 44 -9.99 0.91 9.63
C ASN A 44 -9.09 1.18 10.85
N GLN A 45 -7.76 1.13 10.70
CA GLN A 45 -6.82 1.50 11.77
C GLN A 45 -6.50 3.01 11.77
N ILE A 46 -6.91 3.77 10.75
CA ILE A 46 -6.69 5.22 10.71
C ILE A 46 -7.67 5.88 11.67
N ASP A 47 -7.15 6.63 12.65
CA ASP A 47 -7.98 7.52 13.47
C ASP A 47 -8.27 8.77 12.63
N ILE A 48 -9.52 8.91 12.22
CA ILE A 48 -9.97 9.99 11.36
C ILE A 48 -10.69 11.03 12.23
N PHE A 49 -10.13 12.23 12.30
CA PHE A 49 -10.70 13.40 12.95
C PHE A 49 -11.35 14.33 11.90
N ASP A 50 -11.81 15.53 12.29
CA ASP A 50 -12.63 16.42 11.44
C ASP A 50 -12.06 16.67 10.03
N THR A 51 -10.90 17.28 9.92
CA THR A 51 -10.20 17.49 8.64
C THR A 51 -8.81 16.86 8.75
N ILE A 52 -8.50 15.95 7.85
CA ILE A 52 -7.27 15.17 7.90
C ILE A 52 -6.61 15.07 6.53
N ASN A 53 -5.30 15.32 6.50
CA ASN A 53 -4.47 15.07 5.31
C ASN A 53 -3.96 13.62 5.36
N ILE A 54 -4.37 12.82 4.40
CA ILE A 54 -3.97 11.42 4.29
C ILE A 54 -3.11 11.23 3.04
N LEU A 55 -1.97 10.56 3.21
CA LEU A 55 -1.09 10.14 2.13
C LEU A 55 -1.14 8.61 2.01
N GLU A 56 -1.37 8.11 0.81
CA GLU A 56 -1.23 6.70 0.48
C GLU A 56 -0.01 6.47 -0.41
N ILE A 57 0.78 5.47 -0.05
CA ILE A 57 1.92 5.02 -0.84
C ILE A 57 1.49 3.81 -1.66
N GLY A 58 1.55 3.92 -3.00
CA GLY A 58 1.19 2.86 -3.93
C GLY A 58 -0.31 2.55 -3.95
N PRO A 59 -1.20 3.53 -4.22
CA PRO A 59 -2.64 3.31 -4.29
C PRO A 59 -3.07 2.39 -5.43
N GLY A 60 -2.17 2.08 -6.38
CA GLY A 60 -2.57 1.46 -7.63
C GLY A 60 -3.61 2.31 -8.35
N ASN A 61 -4.71 1.73 -8.79
CA ASN A 61 -5.78 2.50 -9.44
C ASN A 61 -6.76 3.17 -8.47
N GLY A 62 -6.52 3.14 -7.18
CA GLY A 62 -7.28 3.89 -6.18
C GLY A 62 -8.76 3.52 -6.03
N LEU A 63 -9.22 2.35 -6.51
CA LEU A 63 -10.64 1.97 -6.48
C LEU A 63 -11.23 1.95 -5.06
N HIS A 64 -10.40 1.75 -4.06
CA HIS A 64 -10.79 1.65 -2.65
C HIS A 64 -11.02 3.00 -1.96
N ILE A 65 -10.63 4.14 -2.56
CA ILE A 65 -10.73 5.44 -1.85
C ILE A 65 -12.17 5.87 -1.57
N ASN A 66 -13.14 5.37 -2.32
CA ASN A 66 -14.56 5.54 -1.97
C ASN A 66 -14.85 5.11 -0.52
N TYR A 67 -14.31 3.97 -0.10
CA TYR A 67 -14.48 3.47 1.27
C TYR A 67 -13.86 4.41 2.32
N LEU A 68 -12.75 5.08 1.97
CA LEU A 68 -12.13 6.06 2.85
C LEU A 68 -13.01 7.33 2.99
N PHE A 69 -13.57 7.83 1.88
CA PHE A 69 -14.46 9.00 1.89
C PHE A 69 -15.83 8.70 2.52
N GLU A 70 -16.33 7.47 2.47
CA GLU A 70 -17.52 7.06 3.22
C GLU A 70 -17.34 7.19 4.73
N LYS A 71 -16.11 7.04 5.24
CA LYS A 71 -15.81 7.21 6.67
C LYS A 71 -15.78 8.67 7.08
N ASN A 72 -15.22 9.54 6.24
CA ASN A 72 -15.20 10.98 6.47
C ASN A 72 -15.08 11.74 5.14
N PRO A 73 -16.08 12.54 4.75
CA PRO A 73 -16.03 13.33 3.53
C PRO A 73 -15.07 14.54 3.59
N ASN A 74 -14.50 14.85 4.76
CA ASN A 74 -13.59 15.99 4.97
C ASN A 74 -12.10 15.60 4.90
N ILE A 75 -11.79 14.46 4.27
CA ILE A 75 -10.42 14.03 4.00
C ILE A 75 -9.86 14.81 2.82
N ASN A 76 -8.59 15.24 2.96
CA ASN A 76 -7.74 15.63 1.84
C ASN A 76 -6.83 14.42 1.55
N TYR A 77 -7.06 13.76 0.44
CA TYR A 77 -6.33 12.55 0.08
C TYR A 77 -5.27 12.83 -0.97
N ILE A 78 -4.09 12.26 -0.77
CA ILE A 78 -2.99 12.25 -1.72
C ILE A 78 -2.54 10.80 -1.91
N GLY A 79 -2.59 10.31 -3.14
CA GLY A 79 -2.02 9.01 -3.51
C GLY A 79 -0.76 9.23 -4.34
N ILE A 80 0.36 8.62 -3.95
CA ILE A 80 1.59 8.65 -4.77
C ILE A 80 1.95 7.25 -5.25
N ASP A 81 2.21 7.12 -6.54
CA ASP A 81 2.56 5.85 -7.18
C ASP A 81 3.74 6.01 -8.13
N ILE A 82 4.55 4.97 -8.26
CA ILE A 82 5.69 4.96 -9.21
C ILE A 82 5.26 4.65 -10.65
N SER A 83 4.04 4.18 -10.85
CA SER A 83 3.48 3.83 -12.15
C SER A 83 2.64 4.97 -12.70
N GLU A 84 3.09 5.58 -13.80
CA GLU A 84 2.31 6.60 -14.53
C GLU A 84 0.93 6.07 -14.95
N LEU A 85 0.86 4.79 -15.36
CA LEU A 85 -0.39 4.14 -15.69
C LEU A 85 -1.37 4.11 -14.51
N MET A 86 -0.88 3.82 -13.29
CA MET A 86 -1.72 3.78 -12.10
C MET A 86 -2.18 5.17 -11.71
N VAL A 87 -1.33 6.19 -11.80
CA VAL A 87 -1.70 7.58 -11.55
C VAL A 87 -2.82 8.04 -12.51
N GLN A 88 -2.70 7.72 -13.79
CA GLN A 88 -3.73 8.05 -14.79
C GLN A 88 -5.05 7.31 -14.50
N ASP A 89 -5.00 5.98 -14.33
CA ASP A 89 -6.18 5.13 -14.07
C ASP A 89 -6.88 5.54 -12.78
N ALA A 90 -6.12 5.82 -11.71
CA ALA A 90 -6.64 6.29 -10.43
C ALA A 90 -7.31 7.67 -10.55
N THR A 91 -6.72 8.59 -11.31
CA THR A 91 -7.28 9.94 -11.53
C THR A 91 -8.61 9.86 -12.27
N GLU A 92 -8.71 9.03 -13.31
CA GLU A 92 -9.91 8.85 -14.11
C GLU A 92 -11.03 8.14 -13.33
N LEU A 93 -10.71 7.02 -12.67
CA LEU A 93 -11.67 6.23 -11.89
C LEU A 93 -12.26 7.00 -10.72
N ASN A 94 -11.49 7.92 -10.15
CA ASN A 94 -11.90 8.74 -9.00
C ASN A 94 -12.21 10.19 -9.37
N SER A 95 -12.68 10.42 -10.60
CA SER A 95 -12.91 11.76 -11.15
C SER A 95 -13.85 12.65 -10.31
N GLU A 96 -14.79 12.08 -9.56
CA GLU A 96 -15.63 12.81 -8.60
C GLU A 96 -14.80 13.52 -7.52
N PHE A 97 -13.83 12.80 -6.93
CA PHE A 97 -12.98 13.33 -5.87
C PHE A 97 -11.86 14.20 -6.42
N THR A 98 -11.28 13.85 -7.58
CA THR A 98 -10.21 14.65 -8.18
C THR A 98 -10.72 15.98 -8.72
N ASN A 99 -11.89 16.00 -9.38
CA ASN A 99 -12.51 17.23 -9.87
C ASN A 99 -12.97 18.15 -8.73
N SER A 100 -13.35 17.60 -7.58
CA SER A 100 -13.69 18.40 -6.40
C SER A 100 -12.48 18.86 -5.59
N GLY A 101 -11.26 18.45 -5.96
CA GLY A 101 -10.01 18.77 -5.24
C GLY A 101 -9.83 18.02 -3.93
N LYS A 102 -10.63 17.00 -3.65
CA LYS A 102 -10.53 16.16 -2.44
C LYS A 102 -9.48 15.07 -2.55
N ALA A 103 -9.18 14.61 -3.75
CA ALA A 103 -8.15 13.62 -4.02
C ALA A 103 -7.19 14.13 -5.08
N ILE A 104 -5.91 13.78 -4.91
CA ILE A 104 -4.85 14.05 -5.88
C ILE A 104 -4.04 12.76 -6.03
N PHE A 105 -3.71 12.37 -7.27
CA PHE A 105 -2.79 11.29 -7.55
C PHE A 105 -1.55 11.85 -8.24
N GLU A 106 -0.37 11.50 -7.72
CA GLU A 106 0.91 12.05 -8.17
C GLU A 106 1.91 10.93 -8.49
N LEU A 107 2.71 11.15 -9.52
CA LEU A 107 3.83 10.26 -9.83
C LEU A 107 4.99 10.54 -8.87
N THR A 108 5.65 9.47 -8.39
CA THR A 108 6.83 9.56 -7.53
C THR A 108 7.95 8.67 -8.05
N ASP A 109 9.18 8.96 -7.66
CA ASP A 109 10.34 8.08 -7.89
C ASP A 109 10.43 6.91 -6.89
N GLY A 110 9.60 6.94 -5.83
CA GLY A 110 9.59 5.94 -4.76
C GLY A 110 10.75 6.08 -3.76
N GLU A 111 11.45 7.20 -3.76
CA GLU A 111 12.59 7.50 -2.89
C GLU A 111 12.36 8.76 -2.06
N ILE A 112 11.85 9.83 -2.67
CA ILE A 112 11.61 11.12 -2.02
C ILE A 112 10.12 11.43 -2.05
N ILE A 113 9.61 11.99 -0.96
CA ILE A 113 8.22 12.46 -0.89
C ILE A 113 8.21 13.99 -1.01
N GLU A 114 7.73 14.50 -2.13
CA GLU A 114 7.66 15.93 -2.44
C GLU A 114 6.56 16.64 -1.64
N LYS A 115 6.61 16.49 -0.30
CA LYS A 115 5.72 17.16 0.66
C LYS A 115 6.53 17.84 1.75
N GLU A 116 5.97 18.88 2.32
CA GLU A 116 6.59 19.61 3.42
C GLU A 116 6.73 18.74 4.68
N ASN A 117 7.71 19.07 5.52
CA ASN A 117 7.87 18.44 6.82
C ASN A 117 6.60 18.63 7.66
N SER A 118 6.18 17.60 8.36
CA SER A 118 5.05 17.67 9.30
C SER A 118 3.76 18.22 8.67
N SER A 119 3.45 17.83 7.43
CA SER A 119 2.25 18.27 6.69
C SER A 119 1.13 17.22 6.66
N ILE A 120 1.46 15.94 6.87
CA ILE A 120 0.55 14.79 6.75
C ILE A 120 0.12 14.29 8.13
N ASN A 121 -1.16 14.01 8.30
CA ASN A 121 -1.71 13.48 9.56
C ASN A 121 -1.63 11.95 9.63
N ALA A 122 -1.91 11.27 8.52
CA ALA A 122 -1.85 9.82 8.45
C ALA A 122 -1.25 9.38 7.12
N ILE A 123 -0.40 8.36 7.16
CA ILE A 123 0.13 7.67 5.98
C ILE A 123 -0.31 6.22 6.06
N PHE A 124 -0.74 5.66 4.94
CA PHE A 124 -0.95 4.24 4.86
C PHE A 124 -0.42 3.64 3.56
N THR A 125 -0.18 2.34 3.59
CA THR A 125 0.27 1.59 2.43
C THR A 125 -0.10 0.12 2.57
N VAL A 126 -0.34 -0.54 1.44
CA VAL A 126 -0.66 -1.96 1.39
C VAL A 126 0.20 -2.65 0.34
N ASN A 127 0.98 -3.65 0.76
CA ASN A 127 1.79 -4.51 -0.11
C ASN A 127 2.87 -3.77 -0.94
N THR A 128 3.33 -2.59 -0.55
CA THR A 128 4.39 -1.87 -1.26
C THR A 128 5.78 -2.08 -0.66
N LEU A 129 5.86 -2.38 0.63
CA LEU A 129 7.11 -2.53 1.40
C LEU A 129 8.14 -3.44 0.72
N TYR A 130 7.68 -4.47 0.01
CA TYR A 130 8.55 -5.44 -0.68
C TYR A 130 9.41 -4.84 -1.80
N PHE A 131 9.05 -3.66 -2.28
CA PHE A 131 9.62 -3.01 -3.46
C PHE A 131 10.44 -1.77 -3.11
N TRP A 132 10.51 -1.39 -1.84
CA TRP A 132 11.29 -0.24 -1.41
C TRP A 132 12.78 -0.55 -1.53
N LYS A 133 13.52 0.23 -2.30
CA LYS A 133 14.97 0.02 -2.50
C LYS A 133 15.76 0.15 -1.21
N ASN A 134 15.47 1.22 -0.44
CA ASN A 134 16.10 1.56 0.82
C ASN A 134 15.00 1.76 1.87
N PRO A 135 14.45 0.70 2.46
CA PRO A 135 13.26 0.79 3.32
C PRO A 135 13.48 1.70 4.53
N LYS A 136 14.68 1.72 5.12
CA LYS A 136 14.99 2.59 6.24
C LYS A 136 14.98 4.07 5.85
N GLU A 137 15.59 4.42 4.72
CA GLU A 137 15.63 5.80 4.20
C GLU A 137 14.23 6.26 3.80
N TYR A 138 13.46 5.38 3.17
CA TYR A 138 12.09 5.71 2.81
C TYR A 138 11.18 5.89 4.04
N LEU A 139 11.34 5.07 5.08
CA LEU A 139 10.66 5.26 6.35
C LEU A 139 11.05 6.60 7.03
N GLN A 140 12.28 7.06 6.86
CA GLN A 140 12.69 8.40 7.33
C GLN A 140 11.96 9.53 6.59
N GLU A 141 11.72 9.37 5.27
CA GLU A 141 10.89 10.30 4.51
C GLU A 141 9.42 10.29 4.98
N LEU A 142 8.84 9.10 5.22
CA LEU A 142 7.51 8.99 5.81
C LEU A 142 7.44 9.67 7.18
N PHE A 143 8.47 9.44 8.02
CA PHE A 143 8.57 10.09 9.33
C PHE A 143 8.72 11.62 9.22
N ARG A 144 9.50 12.10 8.25
CA ARG A 144 9.72 13.54 8.02
C ARG A 144 8.41 14.26 7.69
N VAL A 145 7.61 13.72 6.76
CA VAL A 145 6.37 14.37 6.30
C VAL A 145 5.20 14.21 7.28
N LEU A 146 5.22 13.21 8.16
CA LEU A 146 4.22 13.06 9.20
C LEU A 146 4.32 14.17 10.25
N LYS A 147 3.18 14.68 10.69
CA LYS A 147 3.07 15.56 11.86
C LYS A 147 3.44 14.80 13.13
N ASN A 148 3.74 15.52 14.22
CA ASN A 148 3.77 14.93 15.55
C ASN A 148 2.38 14.34 15.84
N ASP A 149 2.34 13.23 16.55
CA ASP A 149 1.15 12.39 16.76
C ASP A 149 0.53 11.83 15.46
N GLY A 150 1.24 11.97 14.32
CA GLY A 150 0.84 11.41 13.04
C GLY A 150 0.97 9.89 13.01
N GLN A 151 0.13 9.25 12.18
CA GLN A 151 -0.03 7.81 12.13
C GLN A 151 0.57 7.24 10.85
N LEU A 152 1.29 6.12 10.96
CA LEU A 152 1.70 5.28 9.84
C LEU A 152 1.03 3.92 9.97
N ILE A 153 0.29 3.49 8.95
CA ILE A 153 -0.37 2.19 8.91
C ILE A 153 0.18 1.37 7.74
N LEU A 154 0.81 0.25 8.05
CA LEU A 154 1.40 -0.68 7.09
C LEU A 154 0.60 -1.96 7.03
N GLY A 155 0.07 -2.31 5.85
CA GLY A 155 -0.53 -3.61 5.57
C GLY A 155 0.39 -4.45 4.67
N PHE A 156 0.72 -5.66 5.09
CA PHE A 156 1.57 -6.55 4.31
C PHE A 156 1.29 -8.03 4.60
N VAL A 157 1.71 -8.88 3.68
CA VAL A 157 1.67 -10.34 3.85
C VAL A 157 3.03 -10.80 4.37
N PRO A 158 3.11 -11.43 5.58
CA PRO A 158 4.38 -11.84 6.16
C PRO A 158 5.14 -12.87 5.32
N LYS A 159 6.47 -12.87 5.46
CA LYS A 159 7.41 -13.77 4.77
C LYS A 159 6.97 -15.22 4.79
N SER A 160 6.51 -15.71 5.94
CA SER A 160 6.06 -17.12 6.10
C SER A 160 4.89 -17.52 5.17
N THR A 161 4.12 -16.56 4.70
CA THR A 161 3.06 -16.74 3.70
C THR A 161 3.60 -16.48 2.29
N MET A 162 4.32 -15.36 2.08
CA MET A 162 4.81 -14.94 0.77
C MET A 162 5.82 -15.91 0.16
N GLU A 163 6.74 -16.48 0.93
CA GLU A 163 7.76 -17.42 0.44
C GLU A 163 7.19 -18.69 -0.24
N LYS A 164 5.91 -18.99 0.01
CA LYS A 164 5.18 -20.10 -0.62
C LYS A 164 4.63 -19.75 -2.01
N ILE A 165 4.70 -18.47 -2.40
CA ILE A 165 4.15 -17.97 -3.64
C ILE A 165 5.29 -17.89 -4.68
N PRO A 166 5.19 -18.60 -5.83
CA PRO A 166 6.34 -18.75 -6.72
C PRO A 166 6.92 -17.46 -7.29
N PHE A 167 6.09 -16.43 -7.58
CA PHE A 167 6.55 -15.17 -8.18
C PHE A 167 7.33 -14.29 -7.22
N THR A 168 7.21 -14.50 -5.90
CA THR A 168 7.92 -13.66 -4.90
C THR A 168 9.44 -13.85 -4.89
N LYS A 169 9.94 -14.84 -5.61
CA LYS A 169 11.38 -15.04 -5.85
C LYS A 169 12.00 -13.97 -6.76
N TYR A 170 11.16 -13.16 -7.41
CA TYR A 170 11.57 -12.19 -8.41
C TYR A 170 11.25 -10.76 -7.96
N GLY A 171 12.24 -10.09 -7.39
CA GLY A 171 12.15 -8.66 -7.05
C GLY A 171 11.35 -8.31 -5.81
N PHE A 172 11.06 -9.29 -4.94
CA PHE A 172 10.43 -9.05 -3.64
C PHE A 172 11.44 -9.20 -2.52
N GLU A 173 11.55 -8.21 -1.65
CA GLU A 173 12.16 -8.34 -0.33
C GLU A 173 11.06 -8.75 0.66
N LEU A 174 11.25 -9.88 1.35
CA LEU A 174 10.22 -10.46 2.21
C LEU A 174 10.51 -10.20 3.68
N TYR A 175 9.52 -9.70 4.40
CA TYR A 175 9.61 -9.31 5.79
C TYR A 175 8.71 -10.18 6.69
N ASP A 176 9.19 -10.51 7.87
CA ASP A 176 8.35 -10.95 8.99
C ASP A 176 7.93 -9.74 9.85
N ASN A 177 7.03 -9.97 10.80
CA ASN A 177 6.48 -8.89 11.62
C ASN A 177 7.57 -8.21 12.47
N GLU A 178 8.50 -8.98 13.03
CA GLU A 178 9.58 -8.48 13.88
C GLU A 178 10.52 -7.55 13.08
N SER A 179 10.91 -7.96 11.87
CA SER A 179 11.76 -7.16 10.99
C SER A 179 11.13 -5.82 10.65
N VAL A 180 9.81 -5.77 10.37
CA VAL A 180 9.11 -4.52 10.08
C VAL A 180 9.03 -3.64 11.34
N GLN A 181 8.71 -4.21 12.49
CA GLN A 181 8.68 -3.47 13.75
C GLN A 181 10.03 -2.87 14.08
N ASN A 182 11.12 -3.64 13.98
CA ASN A 182 12.47 -3.15 14.22
C ASN A 182 12.84 -1.98 13.27
N LEU A 183 12.52 -2.09 11.97
CA LEU A 183 12.74 -1.00 11.01
C LEU A 183 12.00 0.28 11.40
N LEU A 184 10.75 0.17 11.84
CA LEU A 184 9.94 1.31 12.29
C LEU A 184 10.52 1.95 13.56
N GLU A 185 10.89 1.15 14.55
CA GLU A 185 11.47 1.62 15.82
C GLU A 185 12.84 2.26 15.62
N GLU A 186 13.68 1.72 14.73
CA GLU A 186 14.98 2.32 14.37
C GLU A 186 14.87 3.72 13.77
N VAL A 187 13.77 4.03 13.10
CA VAL A 187 13.49 5.36 12.53
C VAL A 187 12.89 6.31 13.57
N GLY A 188 12.36 5.77 14.67
CA GLY A 188 11.78 6.56 15.76
C GLY A 188 10.26 6.47 15.87
N PHE A 189 9.63 5.59 15.09
CA PHE A 189 8.21 5.30 15.27
C PHE A 189 7.97 4.50 16.56
N LYS A 190 6.86 4.77 17.21
CA LYS A 190 6.35 3.95 18.31
C LYS A 190 5.26 3.02 17.79
N ILE A 191 5.45 1.72 17.92
CA ILE A 191 4.41 0.76 17.58
C ILE A 191 3.24 0.89 18.55
N GLU A 192 2.06 1.20 18.04
CA GLU A 192 0.82 1.25 18.81
C GLU A 192 0.09 -0.09 18.78
N LYS A 193 0.03 -0.72 17.60
CA LYS A 193 -0.75 -1.93 17.42
C LYS A 193 -0.19 -2.79 16.29
N THR A 194 -0.23 -4.09 16.47
CA THR A 194 0.03 -5.09 15.43
C THR A 194 -1.10 -6.11 15.44
N VAL A 195 -1.76 -6.29 14.28
CA VAL A 195 -2.87 -7.23 14.10
C VAL A 195 -2.54 -8.14 12.93
N SER A 196 -2.68 -9.45 13.12
CA SER A 196 -2.59 -10.42 12.03
C SER A 196 -3.96 -11.09 11.86
N GLU A 197 -4.43 -11.12 10.61
CA GLU A 197 -5.68 -11.75 10.25
C GLU A 197 -5.47 -12.80 9.16
N THR A 198 -6.34 -13.79 9.14
CA THR A 198 -6.35 -14.85 8.14
C THR A 198 -7.62 -14.76 7.32
N GLU A 199 -7.46 -14.78 6.01
CA GLU A 199 -8.56 -14.65 5.06
C GLU A 199 -8.48 -15.70 3.95
N GLU A 200 -9.61 -15.94 3.28
CA GLU A 200 -9.65 -16.72 2.05
C GLU A 200 -9.59 -15.76 0.85
N VAL A 201 -8.61 -15.97 -0.01
CA VAL A 201 -8.43 -15.19 -1.25
C VAL A 201 -8.45 -16.10 -2.48
N LEU A 202 -8.86 -15.54 -3.61
CA LEU A 202 -8.69 -16.20 -4.90
C LEU A 202 -7.26 -15.98 -5.40
N SER A 203 -6.57 -17.07 -5.74
CA SER A 203 -5.28 -16.99 -6.43
C SER A 203 -5.48 -16.49 -7.88
N ASN A 204 -4.41 -16.08 -8.53
CA ASN A 204 -4.43 -15.71 -9.96
C ASN A 204 -4.90 -16.86 -10.88
N THR A 205 -4.93 -18.10 -10.37
CA THR A 205 -5.49 -19.28 -11.07
C THR A 205 -6.93 -19.57 -10.70
N GLY A 206 -7.57 -18.73 -9.87
CA GLY A 206 -8.95 -18.89 -9.41
C GLY A 206 -9.15 -19.88 -8.26
N ASP A 207 -8.08 -20.46 -7.73
CA ASP A 207 -8.16 -21.38 -6.58
C ASP A 207 -8.27 -20.58 -5.28
N LYS A 208 -9.09 -21.07 -4.36
CA LYS A 208 -9.18 -20.54 -3.01
C LYS A 208 -7.92 -20.87 -2.22
N LYS A 209 -7.32 -19.85 -1.62
CA LYS A 209 -6.14 -19.99 -0.76
C LYS A 209 -6.32 -19.25 0.55
N ILE A 210 -5.78 -19.81 1.60
CA ILE A 210 -5.71 -19.14 2.90
C ILE A 210 -4.45 -18.27 2.92
N ARG A 211 -4.65 -16.98 3.19
CA ARG A 211 -3.58 -15.99 3.33
C ARG A 211 -3.66 -15.34 4.71
N THR A 212 -2.53 -15.23 5.39
CA THR A 212 -2.41 -14.38 6.57
C THR A 212 -1.79 -13.06 6.15
N PHE A 213 -2.35 -11.93 6.58
CA PHE A 213 -1.76 -10.61 6.45
C PHE A 213 -1.60 -9.96 7.82
N THR A 214 -0.73 -8.96 7.90
CA THR A 214 -0.48 -8.18 9.11
C THR A 214 -0.71 -6.71 8.84
N VAL A 215 -1.31 -6.02 9.79
CA VAL A 215 -1.42 -4.57 9.83
C VAL A 215 -0.68 -4.06 11.05
N ILE A 216 0.27 -3.16 10.84
CA ILE A 216 1.00 -2.47 11.89
C ILE A 216 0.59 -1.00 11.89
N LYS A 217 0.14 -0.49 13.03
CA LYS A 217 -0.06 0.93 13.29
C LYS A 217 1.05 1.45 14.17
N ALA A 218 1.72 2.50 13.71
CA ALA A 218 2.81 3.17 14.40
C ALA A 218 2.59 4.68 14.44
N LEU A 219 3.10 5.34 15.47
CA LEU A 219 2.95 6.77 15.72
C LEU A 219 4.31 7.47 15.67
N LYS A 220 4.33 8.67 15.12
CA LYS A 220 5.41 9.64 15.30
C LYS A 220 5.11 10.45 16.56
N LEU A 221 5.92 10.27 17.62
CA LEU A 221 5.79 11.03 18.88
C LEU A 221 6.63 12.30 18.86
#